data_2b31bd4e47ee7c0d0ddd814d52f0c456
#
_entry.id   2b31bd4e47ee7c0d0ddd814d52f0c456
#
_cell.length_a   1.000
_cell.length_b   1.000
_cell.length_c   1.000
_cell.angle_alpha   90.00
_cell.angle_beta   90.00
_cell.angle_gamma   90.00
#
_symmetry.space_group_name_H-M   'P 1'
#
loop_
_entity.id
_entity.type
_entity.pdbx_description
1 polymer ?
#
loop_
_entity_poly.entity_id
_entity_poly.type
_entity_poly.pdbx_seq_one_letter_code
_entity_poly.pdbx_strand_id
1 'polypeptide(L)'
;IFCMAGIEPFQFGMGEQFRFPIQWIILLGGMLYTSLNYPRQDIGTYGQQMLIRMDSRMTWWLSKWTWLFLNSLILFLTYIVTIILFSICKGVPFALASSPDMTDLLYINYWDYISISLSGNKVKLISIMLPFLVLFSLSTLQLLFTLIISPMFSFFLILSVLIVSAFATSPFLIGNYAMSQRSTFMIKNGVNPCEGIWILVIAILIIFIVGAVMFK
;
A
#
# COMPACT_ATOMS: atom_id res chain seq x y z
N ILE A 1 2.94 9.27 9.44
CA ILE A 1 4.09 8.34 9.30
C ILE A 1 3.93 7.16 10.25
N PHE A 2 3.59 7.36 11.52
CA PHE A 2 3.43 6.27 12.50
C PHE A 2 2.37 5.22 12.12
N CYS A 3 1.30 5.57 11.42
CA CYS A 3 0.27 4.62 11.01
C CYS A 3 0.76 3.58 9.99
N MET A 4 1.77 3.94 9.18
CA MET A 4 2.39 3.07 8.18
C MET A 4 3.75 2.53 8.62
N ALA A 5 4.20 2.85 9.85
CA ALA A 5 5.53 2.47 10.29
C ALA A 5 5.74 0.95 10.26
N GLY A 6 4.70 0.17 10.57
CA GLY A 6 4.81 -1.28 10.68
C GLY A 6 5.52 -1.69 11.96
N ILE A 7 5.69 -2.98 12.13
CA ILE A 7 6.36 -3.58 13.27
C ILE A 7 7.31 -4.66 12.75
N GLU A 8 8.29 -5.03 13.55
CA GLU A 8 9.20 -6.13 13.25
C GLU A 8 8.45 -7.40 12.87
N PRO A 9 8.98 -8.19 11.93
CA PRO A 9 8.41 -9.47 11.58
C PRO A 9 8.41 -10.40 12.79
N PHE A 10 7.40 -11.25 12.87
CA PHE A 10 7.29 -12.24 13.93
C PHE A 10 8.50 -13.19 13.90
N GLN A 11 9.26 -13.23 15.00
CA GLN A 11 10.38 -14.17 15.19
C GLN A 11 9.94 -15.26 16.15
N PHE A 12 9.91 -16.52 15.67
CA PHE A 12 9.65 -17.67 16.52
C PHE A 12 10.79 -17.84 17.54
N GLY A 13 10.47 -17.78 18.83
CA GLY A 13 11.42 -18.10 19.91
C GLY A 13 11.95 -16.93 20.73
N MET A 14 11.73 -15.69 20.34
CA MET A 14 11.95 -14.55 21.22
C MET A 14 10.65 -14.27 21.96
N GLY A 15 10.67 -14.29 23.29
CA GLY A 15 9.50 -14.09 24.16
C GLY A 15 8.87 -12.70 24.10
N GLU A 16 9.05 -11.97 23.02
CA GLU A 16 8.48 -10.68 22.76
C GLU A 16 7.06 -10.78 22.23
N GLN A 17 6.16 -9.98 22.79
CA GLN A 17 4.77 -9.92 22.34
C GLN A 17 4.70 -9.27 20.95
N PHE A 18 4.40 -10.09 19.93
CA PHE A 18 4.12 -9.58 18.59
C PHE A 18 2.97 -8.57 18.63
N ARG A 19 3.23 -7.34 18.24
CA ARG A 19 2.21 -6.29 18.12
C ARG A 19 1.72 -6.23 16.68
N PHE A 20 0.50 -6.72 16.48
CA PHE A 20 -0.12 -6.69 15.16
C PHE A 20 -0.37 -5.26 14.66
N PRO A 21 0.02 -4.88 13.43
CA PRO A 21 -0.12 -3.52 12.91
C PRO A 21 -1.56 -3.20 12.50
N ILE A 22 -2.46 -3.08 13.48
CA ILE A 22 -3.91 -2.89 13.26
C ILE A 22 -4.19 -1.65 12.41
N GLN A 23 -3.53 -0.53 12.69
CA GLN A 23 -3.75 0.74 11.97
C GLN A 23 -3.40 0.61 10.49
N TRP A 24 -2.32 -0.08 10.15
CA TRP A 24 -1.88 -0.34 8.80
C TRP A 24 -2.90 -1.21 8.04
N ILE A 25 -3.41 -2.27 8.67
CA ILE A 25 -4.44 -3.14 8.06
C ILE A 25 -5.77 -2.40 7.87
N ILE A 26 -6.21 -1.61 8.86
CA ILE A 26 -7.44 -0.83 8.73
C ILE A 26 -7.33 0.17 7.57
N LEU A 27 -6.19 0.83 7.42
CA LEU A 27 -6.00 1.80 6.36
C LEU A 27 -5.99 1.14 4.97
N LEU A 28 -5.20 0.09 4.79
CA LEU A 28 -5.12 -0.64 3.52
C LEU A 28 -6.43 -1.40 3.23
N GLY A 29 -7.00 -2.06 4.22
CA GLY A 29 -8.28 -2.78 4.10
C GLY A 29 -9.45 -1.84 3.84
N GLY A 30 -9.49 -0.69 4.51
CA GLY A 30 -10.49 0.35 4.26
C GLY A 30 -10.46 0.85 2.82
N MET A 31 -9.25 1.04 2.28
CA MET A 31 -9.08 1.43 0.88
C MET A 31 -9.56 0.34 -0.09
N LEU A 32 -9.19 -0.92 0.16
CA LEU A 32 -9.67 -2.04 -0.64
C LEU A 32 -11.21 -2.15 -0.59
N TYR A 33 -11.82 -1.86 0.57
CA TYR A 33 -13.27 -1.84 0.72
C TYR A 33 -13.94 -0.76 -0.14
N THR A 34 -13.36 0.43 -0.27
CA THR A 34 -13.94 1.51 -1.11
C THR A 34 -13.96 1.15 -2.60
N SER A 35 -13.01 0.35 -3.07
CA SER A 35 -12.93 -0.09 -4.47
C SER A 35 -13.64 -1.42 -4.74
N LEU A 36 -14.19 -2.07 -3.70
CA LEU A 36 -14.70 -3.44 -3.74
C LEU A 36 -15.76 -3.70 -4.81
N ASN A 37 -16.85 -2.94 -4.78
CA ASN A 37 -18.04 -3.20 -5.59
C ASN A 37 -18.04 -2.45 -6.93
N TYR A 38 -17.20 -1.43 -7.05
CA TYR A 38 -17.23 -0.51 -8.19
C TYR A 38 -17.11 -1.22 -9.56
N PRO A 39 -16.17 -2.15 -9.81
CA PRO A 39 -16.01 -2.74 -11.13
C PRO A 39 -17.22 -3.59 -11.53
N ARG A 40 -17.80 -4.31 -10.58
CA ARG A 40 -18.90 -5.24 -10.84
C ARG A 40 -20.24 -4.54 -10.97
N GLN A 41 -20.50 -3.52 -10.16
CA GLN A 41 -21.69 -2.70 -10.31
C GLN A 41 -21.75 -2.00 -11.66
N ASP A 42 -20.61 -1.50 -12.10
CA ASP A 42 -20.52 -0.85 -13.40
C ASP A 42 -20.82 -1.82 -14.57
N ILE A 43 -20.27 -3.03 -14.54
CA ILE A 43 -20.58 -4.05 -15.56
C ILE A 43 -22.05 -4.48 -15.50
N GLY A 44 -22.66 -4.54 -14.32
CA GLY A 44 -24.05 -4.96 -14.14
C GLY A 44 -25.11 -3.93 -14.51
N THR A 45 -24.74 -2.67 -14.71
CA THR A 45 -25.67 -1.56 -14.93
C THR A 45 -25.31 -0.74 -16.16
N TYR A 46 -24.85 0.48 -15.97
CA TYR A 46 -24.52 1.41 -17.07
C TYR A 46 -23.33 0.93 -17.92
N GLY A 47 -22.39 0.19 -17.34
CA GLY A 47 -21.21 -0.29 -18.06
C GLY A 47 -21.54 -1.27 -19.17
N GLN A 48 -22.59 -2.10 -19.05
CA GLN A 48 -23.04 -2.95 -20.16
C GLN A 48 -23.51 -2.12 -21.36
N GLN A 49 -24.31 -1.10 -21.10
CA GLN A 49 -24.80 -0.20 -22.16
C GLN A 49 -23.66 0.59 -22.81
N MET A 50 -22.69 1.00 -21.99
CA MET A 50 -21.48 1.67 -22.48
C MET A 50 -20.61 0.73 -23.32
N LEU A 51 -20.38 -0.51 -22.89
CA LEU A 51 -19.59 -1.50 -23.62
C LEU A 51 -20.18 -1.84 -25.00
N ILE A 52 -21.51 -1.82 -25.11
CA ILE A 52 -22.20 -2.07 -26.40
C ILE A 52 -22.06 -0.86 -27.35
N ARG A 53 -21.99 0.36 -26.80
CA ARG A 53 -21.92 1.60 -27.58
C ARG A 53 -20.49 2.08 -27.86
N MET A 54 -19.52 1.56 -27.13
CA MET A 54 -18.11 1.93 -27.29
C MET A 54 -17.48 1.15 -28.46
N ASP A 55 -16.76 1.85 -29.31
CA ASP A 55 -16.01 1.26 -30.43
C ASP A 55 -14.85 0.37 -29.96
N SER A 56 -14.40 0.54 -28.71
CA SER A 56 -13.25 -0.18 -28.16
C SER A 56 -13.44 -0.54 -26.68
N ARG A 57 -13.35 -1.84 -26.38
CA ARG A 57 -13.34 -2.34 -24.98
C ARG A 57 -12.12 -1.83 -24.18
N MET A 58 -11.04 -1.50 -24.87
CA MET A 58 -9.82 -0.95 -24.27
C MET A 58 -10.07 0.42 -23.64
N THR A 59 -10.93 1.24 -24.21
CA THR A 59 -11.31 2.54 -23.63
C THR A 59 -12.00 2.37 -22.29
N TRP A 60 -12.86 1.34 -22.16
CA TRP A 60 -13.48 1.00 -20.88
C TRP A 60 -12.42 0.59 -19.84
N TRP A 61 -11.48 -0.29 -20.22
CA TRP A 61 -10.39 -0.70 -19.32
C TRP A 61 -9.55 0.49 -18.83
N LEU A 62 -9.16 1.39 -19.72
CA LEU A 62 -8.44 2.60 -19.37
C LEU A 62 -9.23 3.50 -18.42
N SER A 63 -10.54 3.63 -18.62
CA SER A 63 -11.38 4.44 -17.72
C SER A 63 -11.39 3.88 -16.29
N LYS A 64 -11.37 2.54 -16.12
CA LYS A 64 -11.29 1.90 -14.80
C LYS A 64 -9.95 2.16 -14.13
N TRP A 65 -8.86 2.11 -14.89
CA TRP A 65 -7.53 2.45 -14.39
C TRP A 65 -7.41 3.90 -13.95
N THR A 66 -7.93 4.81 -14.74
CA THR A 66 -7.96 6.24 -14.39
C THR A 66 -8.75 6.47 -13.11
N TRP A 67 -9.90 5.83 -12.99
CA TRP A 67 -10.72 5.93 -11.78
C TRP A 67 -10.00 5.39 -10.55
N LEU A 68 -9.37 4.20 -10.63
CA LEU A 68 -8.61 3.63 -9.53
C LEU A 68 -7.43 4.52 -9.14
N PHE A 69 -6.73 5.08 -10.12
CA PHE A 69 -5.63 6.00 -9.84
C PHE A 69 -6.10 7.23 -9.06
N LEU A 70 -7.19 7.87 -9.52
CA LEU A 70 -7.77 9.02 -8.83
C LEU A 70 -8.29 8.66 -7.43
N ASN A 71 -8.96 7.54 -7.29
CA ASN A 71 -9.45 7.06 -5.99
C ASN A 71 -8.28 6.81 -5.02
N SER A 72 -7.22 6.13 -5.48
CA SER A 72 -6.01 5.90 -4.69
C SER A 72 -5.33 7.21 -4.29
N LEU A 73 -5.28 8.17 -5.21
CA LEU A 73 -4.69 9.48 -4.97
C LEU A 73 -5.49 10.27 -3.92
N ILE A 74 -6.82 10.32 -4.06
CA ILE A 74 -7.70 11.03 -3.11
C ILE A 74 -7.56 10.42 -1.71
N LEU A 75 -7.62 9.11 -1.58
CA LEU A 75 -7.49 8.44 -0.30
C LEU A 75 -6.12 8.65 0.34
N PHE A 76 -5.06 8.61 -0.46
CA PHE A 76 -3.72 8.88 0.02
C PHE A 76 -3.53 10.34 0.46
N LEU A 77 -4.08 11.29 -0.30
CA LEU A 77 -4.08 12.71 0.09
C LEU A 77 -4.89 12.94 1.36
N THR A 78 -6.04 12.30 1.50
CA THR A 78 -6.86 12.37 2.73
C THR A 78 -6.06 11.87 3.94
N TYR A 79 -5.32 10.77 3.78
CA TYR A 79 -4.43 10.25 4.82
C TYR A 79 -3.35 11.27 5.21
N ILE A 80 -2.66 11.89 4.23
CA ILE A 80 -1.62 12.91 4.50
C ILE A 80 -2.23 14.12 5.21
N VAL A 81 -3.37 14.62 4.73
CA VAL A 81 -4.07 15.76 5.35
C VAL A 81 -4.44 15.46 6.80
N THR A 82 -4.93 14.25 7.07
CA THR A 82 -5.27 13.82 8.45
C THR A 82 -4.05 13.86 9.37
N ILE A 83 -2.89 13.38 8.88
CA ILE A 83 -1.63 13.42 9.65
C ILE A 83 -1.21 14.88 9.92
N ILE A 84 -1.28 15.74 8.91
CA ILE A 84 -0.92 17.15 9.06
C ILE A 84 -1.82 17.84 10.09
N LEU A 85 -3.13 17.67 9.98
CA LEU A 85 -4.10 18.21 10.93
C LEU A 85 -3.84 17.73 12.36
N PHE A 86 -3.58 16.43 12.53
CA PHE A 86 -3.25 15.88 13.83
C PHE A 86 -1.95 16.45 14.41
N SER A 87 -0.92 16.64 13.57
CA SER A 87 0.35 17.26 13.99
C SER A 87 0.14 18.70 14.46
N ILE A 88 -0.66 19.48 13.73
CA ILE A 88 -1.00 20.87 14.11
C ILE A 88 -1.75 20.88 15.45
N CYS A 89 -2.76 20.02 15.62
CA CYS A 89 -3.53 19.95 16.87
C CYS A 89 -2.69 19.56 18.08
N LYS A 90 -1.63 18.78 17.89
CA LYS A 90 -0.69 18.36 18.96
C LYS A 90 0.49 19.31 19.14
N GLY A 91 0.61 20.35 18.31
CA GLY A 91 1.76 21.28 18.36
C GLY A 91 3.09 20.63 17.97
N VAL A 92 3.06 19.48 17.28
CA VAL A 92 4.27 18.78 16.83
C VAL A 92 4.66 19.33 15.45
N PRO A 93 5.93 19.78 15.26
CA PRO A 93 6.38 20.28 13.97
C PRO A 93 6.33 19.16 12.91
N PHE A 94 5.69 19.44 11.78
CA PHE A 94 5.69 18.54 10.63
C PHE A 94 7.02 18.66 9.89
N ALA A 95 7.90 17.67 10.03
CA ALA A 95 9.16 17.60 9.33
C ALA A 95 9.23 16.34 8.45
N LEU A 96 9.71 16.51 7.22
CA LEU A 96 10.03 15.40 6.28
C LEU A 96 11.49 14.94 6.45
N ALA A 97 12.04 15.13 7.64
CA ALA A 97 13.39 14.66 8.01
C ALA A 97 13.29 13.83 9.28
N SER A 98 14.21 12.90 9.47
CA SER A 98 14.32 12.19 10.75
C SER A 98 14.73 13.18 11.83
N SER A 99 13.92 13.32 12.89
CA SER A 99 14.39 14.01 14.08
C SER A 99 15.30 13.06 14.88
N PRO A 100 16.33 13.59 15.60
CA PRO A 100 17.16 12.77 16.48
C PRO A 100 16.31 12.05 17.54
N ASP A 101 15.29 12.70 18.09
CA ASP A 101 14.37 12.11 19.06
C ASP A 101 13.64 10.86 18.53
N MET A 102 13.35 10.80 17.22
CA MET A 102 12.70 9.65 16.61
C MET A 102 13.67 8.48 16.43
N THR A 103 14.94 8.77 16.12
CA THR A 103 15.99 7.75 16.05
C THR A 103 16.29 7.17 17.41
N ASP A 104 16.30 7.99 18.47
CA ASP A 104 16.53 7.54 19.85
C ASP A 104 15.37 6.69 20.37
N LEU A 105 14.13 7.07 20.11
CA LEU A 105 12.95 6.27 20.46
C LEU A 105 12.92 4.90 19.75
N LEU A 106 13.34 4.83 18.51
CA LEU A 106 13.45 3.58 17.76
C LEU A 106 14.62 2.74 18.30
N TYR A 107 15.76 3.35 18.58
CA TYR A 107 16.96 2.69 19.09
C TYR A 107 16.77 2.09 20.50
N ILE A 108 16.03 2.76 21.37
CA ILE A 108 15.73 2.29 22.74
C ILE A 108 14.86 1.02 22.71
N ASN A 109 13.97 0.91 21.72
CA ASN A 109 13.03 -0.21 21.64
C ASN A 109 13.52 -1.39 20.80
N TYR A 110 14.53 -1.21 19.92
CA TYR A 110 14.95 -2.24 18.95
C TYR A 110 16.46 -2.17 18.68
N TRP A 111 17.18 -3.20 19.08
CA TRP A 111 18.65 -3.30 18.98
C TRP A 111 19.20 -3.39 17.56
N ASP A 112 18.38 -3.75 16.58
CA ASP A 112 18.77 -3.93 15.17
C ASP A 112 18.60 -2.68 14.30
N TYR A 113 18.17 -1.57 14.88
CA TYR A 113 18.05 -0.32 14.15
C TYR A 113 19.41 0.29 13.81
N ILE A 114 19.58 0.63 12.55
CA ILE A 114 20.76 1.37 12.10
C ILE A 114 20.54 2.84 12.49
N SER A 115 21.37 3.35 13.42
CA SER A 115 21.39 4.79 13.76
C SER A 115 21.89 5.61 12.56
N ILE A 116 21.02 5.88 11.60
CA ILE A 116 21.38 6.64 10.39
C ILE A 116 20.50 7.88 10.36
N SER A 117 21.13 9.04 10.25
CA SER A 117 20.49 10.26 9.80
C SER A 117 19.94 10.03 8.37
N LEU A 118 18.65 9.69 8.28
CA LEU A 118 17.99 9.51 7.02
C LEU A 118 17.91 10.83 6.26
N SER A 119 18.50 10.90 5.09
CA SER A 119 18.36 12.08 4.23
C SER A 119 16.86 12.29 3.89
N GLY A 120 16.42 13.53 3.76
CA GLY A 120 15.02 13.84 3.48
C GLY A 120 14.47 13.16 2.23
N ASN A 121 15.31 12.86 1.23
CA ASN A 121 14.88 12.12 0.05
C ASN A 121 14.56 10.65 0.33
N LYS A 122 15.34 9.98 1.20
CA LYS A 122 15.05 8.61 1.63
C LYS A 122 13.74 8.54 2.43
N VAL A 123 13.52 9.51 3.32
CA VAL A 123 12.27 9.62 4.09
C VAL A 123 11.06 9.82 3.17
N LYS A 124 11.14 10.71 2.18
CA LYS A 124 10.07 10.92 1.20
C LYS A 124 9.76 9.65 0.41
N LEU A 125 10.78 8.91 0.01
CA LEU A 125 10.62 7.68 -0.76
C LEU A 125 9.87 6.60 0.04
N ILE A 126 10.28 6.33 1.28
CA ILE A 126 9.65 5.27 2.12
C ILE A 126 8.30 5.68 2.72
N SER A 127 8.06 6.99 2.93
CA SER A 127 6.85 7.47 3.62
C SER A 127 5.77 7.98 2.67
N ILE A 128 6.09 8.34 1.44
CA ILE A 128 5.15 8.89 0.47
C ILE A 128 5.06 8.01 -0.76
N MET A 129 6.18 7.79 -1.45
CA MET A 129 6.16 7.13 -2.75
C MET A 129 5.80 5.65 -2.65
N LEU A 130 6.46 4.90 -1.77
CA LEU A 130 6.20 3.47 -1.61
C LEU A 130 4.78 3.16 -1.11
N PRO A 131 4.26 3.78 -0.03
CA PRO A 131 2.90 3.53 0.39
C PRO A 131 1.86 3.84 -0.68
N PHE A 132 2.03 4.92 -1.44
CA PHE A 132 1.15 5.23 -2.57
C PHE A 132 1.18 4.14 -3.65
N LEU A 133 2.38 3.67 -4.05
CA LEU A 133 2.53 2.59 -5.03
C LEU A 133 1.92 1.29 -4.54
N VAL A 134 2.08 0.96 -3.25
CA VAL A 134 1.43 -0.22 -2.64
C VAL A 134 -0.09 -0.08 -2.70
N LEU A 135 -0.64 1.05 -2.30
CA LEU A 135 -2.07 1.31 -2.36
C LEU A 135 -2.61 1.13 -3.79
N PHE A 136 -1.95 1.72 -4.76
CA PHE A 136 -2.36 1.62 -6.15
C PHE A 136 -2.21 0.20 -6.70
N SER A 137 -1.11 -0.51 -6.40
CA SER A 137 -0.90 -1.89 -6.84
C SER A 137 -1.95 -2.85 -6.26
N LEU A 138 -2.29 -2.72 -4.97
CA LEU A 138 -3.34 -3.52 -4.34
C LEU A 138 -4.72 -3.25 -4.94
N SER A 139 -5.04 -2.00 -5.25
CA SER A 139 -6.31 -1.63 -5.88
C SER A 139 -6.44 -2.18 -7.30
N THR A 140 -5.36 -2.14 -8.09
CA THR A 140 -5.34 -2.72 -9.43
C THR A 140 -5.42 -4.24 -9.41
N LEU A 141 -4.77 -4.89 -8.45
CA LEU A 141 -4.87 -6.32 -8.22
C LEU A 141 -6.30 -6.72 -7.85
N GLN A 142 -6.94 -5.95 -6.96
CA GLN A 142 -8.33 -6.17 -6.60
C GLN A 142 -9.27 -6.00 -7.78
N LEU A 143 -9.07 -4.98 -8.63
CA LEU A 143 -9.84 -4.82 -9.86
C LEU A 143 -9.79 -6.09 -10.70
N LEU A 144 -8.59 -6.61 -10.97
CA LEU A 144 -8.41 -7.81 -11.77
C LEU A 144 -9.14 -9.02 -11.16
N PHE A 145 -8.92 -9.28 -9.87
CA PHE A 145 -9.56 -10.42 -9.19
C PHE A 145 -11.08 -10.28 -9.09
N THR A 146 -11.60 -9.06 -8.91
CA THR A 146 -13.05 -8.81 -8.88
C THR A 146 -13.72 -9.14 -10.21
N LEU A 147 -13.02 -8.99 -11.33
CA LEU A 147 -13.51 -9.35 -12.65
C LEU A 147 -13.50 -10.87 -12.90
N ILE A 148 -12.53 -11.59 -12.32
CA ILE A 148 -12.36 -13.04 -12.52
C ILE A 148 -13.23 -13.84 -11.55
N ILE A 149 -13.25 -13.46 -10.27
CA ILE A 149 -13.89 -14.24 -9.19
C ILE A 149 -15.16 -13.52 -8.74
N SER A 150 -15.16 -13.00 -7.54
CA SER A 150 -16.21 -12.15 -6.99
C SER A 150 -15.61 -11.08 -6.09
N PRO A 151 -16.30 -9.94 -5.88
CA PRO A 151 -15.76 -8.85 -5.07
C PRO A 151 -15.34 -9.29 -3.68
N MET A 152 -16.20 -10.04 -3.00
CA MET A 152 -15.95 -10.49 -1.63
C MET A 152 -14.74 -11.44 -1.53
N PHE A 153 -14.65 -12.43 -2.42
CA PHE A 153 -13.49 -13.35 -2.43
C PHE A 153 -12.20 -12.62 -2.78
N SER A 154 -12.24 -11.71 -3.74
CA SER A 154 -11.10 -10.85 -4.10
C SER A 154 -10.59 -10.05 -2.90
N PHE A 155 -11.50 -9.44 -2.15
CA PHE A 155 -11.16 -8.68 -0.95
C PHE A 155 -10.48 -9.56 0.11
N PHE A 156 -11.10 -10.70 0.45
CA PHE A 156 -10.54 -11.60 1.47
C PHE A 156 -9.18 -12.19 1.03
N LEU A 157 -9.01 -12.49 -0.25
CA LEU A 157 -7.75 -12.99 -0.78
C LEU A 157 -6.63 -11.96 -0.60
N ILE A 158 -6.88 -10.70 -0.96
CA ILE A 158 -5.87 -9.64 -0.81
C ILE A 158 -5.64 -9.32 0.67
N LEU A 159 -6.70 -9.33 1.47
CA LEU A 159 -6.57 -9.12 2.92
C LEU A 159 -5.72 -10.23 3.56
N SER A 160 -5.86 -11.48 3.14
CA SER A 160 -5.03 -12.58 3.63
C SER A 160 -3.55 -12.40 3.25
N VAL A 161 -3.26 -11.92 2.03
CA VAL A 161 -1.89 -11.56 1.62
C VAL A 161 -1.32 -10.43 2.49
N LEU A 162 -2.13 -9.43 2.83
CA LEU A 162 -1.73 -8.37 3.75
C LEU A 162 -1.46 -8.91 5.16
N ILE A 163 -2.31 -9.80 5.67
CA ILE A 163 -2.10 -10.44 6.98
C ILE A 163 -0.78 -11.23 6.97
N VAL A 164 -0.51 -12.02 5.94
CA VAL A 164 0.77 -12.74 5.80
C VAL A 164 1.94 -11.76 5.75
N SER A 165 1.78 -10.62 5.06
CA SER A 165 2.80 -9.55 5.04
C SER A 165 3.09 -8.97 6.42
N ALA A 166 2.10 -8.97 7.33
CA ALA A 166 2.32 -8.51 8.71
C ALA A 166 3.24 -9.44 9.51
N PHE A 167 3.23 -10.74 9.22
CA PHE A 167 4.05 -11.73 9.94
C PHE A 167 5.42 -11.98 9.33
N ALA A 168 5.55 -11.88 8.00
CA ALA A 168 6.78 -12.24 7.30
C ALA A 168 7.37 -11.05 6.51
N THR A 169 8.70 -10.92 6.55
CA THR A 169 9.44 -10.02 5.66
C THR A 169 9.88 -10.79 4.42
N SER A 170 9.30 -10.44 3.29
CA SER A 170 9.71 -10.99 1.99
C SER A 170 9.58 -9.92 0.92
N PRO A 171 10.51 -9.84 -0.04
CA PRO A 171 10.42 -8.89 -1.15
C PRO A 171 9.21 -9.14 -2.06
N PHE A 172 8.65 -10.35 -2.06
CA PHE A 172 7.45 -10.68 -2.85
C PHE A 172 6.13 -10.24 -2.20
N LEU A 173 6.14 -9.93 -0.90
CA LEU A 173 4.96 -9.50 -0.18
C LEU A 173 4.78 -7.99 -0.31
N ILE A 174 3.87 -7.57 -1.17
CA ILE A 174 3.57 -6.17 -1.51
C ILE A 174 3.34 -5.31 -0.27
N GLY A 175 2.67 -5.84 0.75
CA GLY A 175 2.37 -5.13 1.99
C GLY A 175 3.60 -4.66 2.77
N ASN A 176 4.73 -5.35 2.67
CA ASN A 176 5.96 -4.99 3.38
C ASN A 176 6.51 -3.63 2.94
N TYR A 177 6.32 -3.24 1.69
CA TYR A 177 6.80 -1.95 1.15
C TYR A 177 6.03 -0.74 1.68
N ALA A 178 4.83 -0.95 2.22
CA ALA A 178 4.09 0.11 2.91
C ALA A 178 4.55 0.30 4.37
N MET A 179 5.35 -0.62 4.91
CA MET A 179 5.89 -0.55 6.27
C MET A 179 7.27 0.10 6.24
N SER A 180 7.36 1.40 6.53
CA SER A 180 8.61 2.16 6.49
C SER A 180 9.71 1.59 7.41
N GLN A 181 9.35 1.03 8.56
CA GLN A 181 10.29 0.42 9.51
C GLN A 181 10.96 -0.85 8.97
N ARG A 182 10.33 -1.57 8.02
CA ARG A 182 10.91 -2.77 7.41
C ARG A 182 11.86 -2.50 6.25
N SER A 183 12.17 -1.24 5.98
CA SER A 183 13.12 -0.91 4.91
C SER A 183 14.56 -1.16 5.35
N THR A 184 15.43 -1.53 4.40
CA THR A 184 16.88 -1.63 4.61
C THR A 184 17.51 -0.32 5.07
N PHE A 185 16.80 0.80 4.94
CA PHE A 185 17.24 2.08 5.47
C PHE A 185 17.11 2.17 7.00
N MET A 186 16.28 1.33 7.60
CA MET A 186 16.02 1.29 9.02
C MET A 186 16.57 0.03 9.72
N ILE A 187 16.45 -1.12 9.07
CA ILE A 187 16.84 -2.44 9.62
C ILE A 187 17.81 -3.14 8.68
N LYS A 188 18.86 -3.76 9.21
CA LYS A 188 19.89 -4.48 8.41
C LYS A 188 19.30 -5.55 7.49
N ASN A 189 18.30 -6.28 7.95
CA ASN A 189 17.65 -7.39 7.21
C ASN A 189 16.29 -6.96 6.62
N GLY A 190 16.09 -5.67 6.38
CA GLY A 190 14.86 -5.13 5.82
C GLY A 190 14.69 -5.39 4.32
N VAL A 191 13.57 -4.94 3.80
CA VAL A 191 13.26 -4.99 2.36
C VAL A 191 13.86 -3.75 1.67
N ASN A 192 14.50 -3.93 0.53
CA ASN A 192 15.13 -2.83 -0.20
C ASN A 192 14.07 -1.96 -0.88
N PRO A 193 13.94 -0.67 -0.52
CA PRO A 193 12.93 0.22 -1.09
C PRO A 193 13.09 0.46 -2.59
N CYS A 194 14.33 0.49 -3.10
CA CYS A 194 14.58 0.72 -4.52
C CYS A 194 14.15 -0.48 -5.37
N GLU A 195 14.41 -1.71 -4.90
CA GLU A 195 13.90 -2.92 -5.55
C GLU A 195 12.37 -2.98 -5.47
N GLY A 196 11.80 -2.55 -4.35
CA GLY A 196 10.37 -2.48 -4.14
C GLY A 196 9.63 -1.63 -5.19
N ILE A 197 10.20 -0.50 -5.58
CA ILE A 197 9.62 0.33 -6.64
C ILE A 197 9.53 -0.47 -7.94
N TRP A 198 10.60 -1.15 -8.34
CA TRP A 198 10.60 -1.94 -9.57
C TRP A 198 9.63 -3.11 -9.51
N ILE A 199 9.57 -3.83 -8.39
CA ILE A 199 8.63 -4.94 -8.20
C ILE A 199 7.18 -4.44 -8.31
N LEU A 200 6.85 -3.34 -7.64
CA LEU A 200 5.50 -2.76 -7.67
C LEU A 200 5.13 -2.25 -9.07
N VAL A 201 6.03 -1.54 -9.74
CA VAL A 201 5.78 -1.03 -11.10
C VAL A 201 5.61 -2.18 -12.09
N ILE A 202 6.45 -3.22 -12.01
CA ILE A 202 6.33 -4.41 -12.87
C ILE A 202 5.00 -5.14 -12.58
N ALA A 203 4.61 -5.29 -11.31
CA ALA A 203 3.34 -5.89 -10.95
C ALA A 203 2.15 -5.11 -11.54
N ILE A 204 2.16 -3.78 -11.41
CA ILE A 204 1.14 -2.89 -11.99
C ILE A 204 1.06 -3.06 -13.52
N LEU A 205 2.21 -3.10 -14.21
CA LEU A 205 2.26 -3.29 -15.66
C LEU A 205 1.74 -4.67 -16.08
N ILE A 206 2.11 -5.74 -15.37
CA ILE A 206 1.60 -7.09 -15.64
C ILE A 206 0.07 -7.13 -15.50
N ILE A 207 -0.47 -6.56 -14.41
CA ILE A 207 -1.91 -6.49 -14.17
C ILE A 207 -2.61 -5.71 -15.30
N PHE A 208 -2.01 -4.60 -15.76
CA PHE A 208 -2.53 -3.82 -16.86
C PHE A 208 -2.62 -4.62 -18.14
N ILE A 209 -1.54 -5.32 -18.50
CA ILE A 209 -1.44 -6.13 -19.74
C ILE A 209 -2.43 -7.31 -19.67
N VAL A 210 -2.47 -8.04 -18.56
CA VAL A 210 -3.40 -9.17 -18.38
C VAL A 210 -4.85 -8.72 -18.56
N GLY A 211 -5.24 -7.63 -17.90
CA GLY A 211 -6.58 -7.09 -18.06
C GLY A 211 -6.85 -6.60 -19.49
N ALA A 212 -5.89 -5.92 -20.11
CA ALA A 212 -6.02 -5.48 -21.51
C ALA A 212 -6.24 -6.68 -22.49
N VAL A 213 -5.54 -7.79 -22.24
CA VAL A 213 -5.73 -9.03 -23.05
C VAL A 213 -7.10 -9.66 -22.79
N MET A 214 -7.59 -9.65 -21.55
CA MET A 214 -8.92 -10.17 -21.21
C MET A 214 -10.07 -9.37 -21.86
N PHE A 215 -9.85 -8.09 -22.14
CA PHE A 215 -10.85 -7.18 -22.76
C PHE A 215 -10.60 -6.92 -24.25
N LYS A 216 -9.68 -7.62 -24.88
CA LYS A 216 -9.48 -7.57 -26.33
C LYS A 216 -10.50 -8.46 -27.06
#